data_b45ec40a812e222bdec19a6612788d22
#
_entry.id   b45ec40a812e222bdec19a6612788d22
#
_cell.length_a   1.000
_cell.length_b   1.000
_cell.length_c   1.000
_cell.angle_alpha   90.00
_cell.angle_beta   90.00
_cell.angle_gamma   90.00
#
_symmetry.space_group_name_H-M   'P 1'
#
loop_
_entity.id
_entity.type
_entity.pdbx_description
1 polymer ?
#
loop_
_entity_poly.entity_id
_entity_poly.type
_entity_poly.pdbx_seq_one_letter_code
_entity_poly.pdbx_strand_id
1 'polypeptide(L)'
;MISFQNDILPLKNELFRLALRITLNRAEAEDIVQDTMLKVWNRRSDWDQIESIEAFCLTVCRNLALDRMKKRKDNQAETLEEHQETADHSYTANPEEQTVQRDRVQLVRRLIDQLPEKQRTCMQLRDIEGKSYRDIAAVMSITEQQVKVNIFRARQAVKKELLTQESFVSNKK
;
A
#
# COMPACT_ATOMS: atom_id res chain seq x y z
N MET A 1 9.39 -3.48 -27.23
CA MET A 1 8.75 -4.77 -26.87
C MET A 1 8.89 -4.96 -25.37
N ILE A 2 7.80 -5.13 -24.65
CA ILE A 2 7.79 -5.30 -23.19
C ILE A 2 8.35 -6.68 -22.83
N SER A 3 9.26 -6.72 -21.88
CA SER A 3 9.92 -7.93 -21.39
C SER A 3 9.55 -8.19 -19.92
N PHE A 4 9.19 -9.44 -19.59
CA PHE A 4 8.90 -9.80 -18.21
C PHE A 4 10.08 -9.54 -17.26
N GLN A 5 11.29 -9.89 -17.70
CA GLN A 5 12.50 -9.75 -16.89
C GLN A 5 12.92 -8.29 -16.68
N ASN A 6 12.76 -7.46 -17.71
CA ASN A 6 13.28 -6.09 -17.66
C ASN A 6 12.25 -5.06 -17.21
N ASP A 7 10.96 -5.29 -17.50
CA ASP A 7 9.92 -4.28 -17.29
C ASP A 7 8.94 -4.66 -16.17
N ILE A 8 8.75 -5.94 -15.90
CA ILE A 8 7.75 -6.42 -14.92
C ILE A 8 8.41 -6.93 -13.65
N LEU A 9 9.42 -7.80 -13.75
CA LEU A 9 10.08 -8.38 -12.58
C LEU A 9 10.69 -7.32 -11.64
N PRO A 10 11.28 -6.21 -12.12
CA PRO A 10 11.77 -5.15 -11.24
C PRO A 10 10.69 -4.47 -10.38
N LEU A 11 9.42 -4.54 -10.79
CA LEU A 11 8.29 -3.97 -10.04
C LEU A 11 7.92 -4.78 -8.79
N LYS A 12 8.49 -5.97 -8.60
CA LYS A 12 8.14 -6.90 -7.52
C LYS A 12 8.09 -6.23 -6.15
N ASN A 13 9.11 -5.45 -5.81
CA ASN A 13 9.20 -4.80 -4.50
C ASN A 13 8.16 -3.67 -4.34
N GLU A 14 7.90 -2.93 -5.41
CA GLU A 14 6.87 -1.89 -5.43
C GLU A 14 5.47 -2.50 -5.26
N LEU A 15 5.17 -3.56 -6.00
CA LEU A 15 3.91 -4.31 -5.88
C LEU A 15 3.72 -4.86 -4.46
N PHE A 16 4.79 -5.38 -3.86
CA PHE A 16 4.76 -5.86 -2.48
C PHE A 16 4.43 -4.73 -1.49
N ARG A 17 5.10 -3.57 -1.60
CA ARG A 17 4.82 -2.42 -0.72
C ARG A 17 3.37 -1.94 -0.88
N LEU A 18 2.86 -1.89 -2.12
CA LEU A 18 1.46 -1.53 -2.38
C LEU A 18 0.49 -2.53 -1.75
N ALA A 19 0.68 -3.82 -2.01
CA ALA A 19 -0.15 -4.88 -1.46
C ALA A 19 -0.13 -4.88 0.07
N LEU A 20 1.04 -4.72 0.68
CA LEU A 20 1.20 -4.64 2.13
C LEU A 20 0.49 -3.41 2.72
N ARG A 21 0.57 -2.27 2.03
CA ARG A 21 -0.12 -1.04 2.46
C ARG A 21 -1.63 -1.19 2.45
N ILE A 22 -2.18 -1.98 1.54
CA ILE A 22 -3.62 -2.20 1.43
C ILE A 22 -4.09 -3.26 2.42
N THR A 23 -3.41 -4.42 2.47
CA THR A 23 -3.85 -5.57 3.27
C THR A 23 -3.40 -5.51 4.73
N LEU A 24 -2.30 -4.80 5.01
CA LEU A 24 -1.63 -4.75 6.31
C LEU A 24 -1.21 -6.17 6.82
N ASN A 25 -1.05 -7.11 5.89
CA ASN A 25 -0.67 -8.49 6.16
C ASN A 25 0.42 -8.92 5.18
N ARG A 26 1.58 -9.32 5.73
CA ARG A 26 2.77 -9.66 4.93
C ARG A 26 2.57 -10.90 4.06
N ALA A 27 2.00 -11.96 4.63
CA ALA A 27 1.77 -13.22 3.91
C ALA A 27 0.78 -13.01 2.75
N GLU A 28 -0.31 -12.29 2.98
CA GLU A 28 -1.26 -11.91 1.92
C GLU A 28 -0.59 -11.05 0.84
N ALA A 29 0.26 -10.10 1.23
CA ALA A 29 0.96 -9.25 0.28
C ALA A 29 1.92 -10.06 -0.62
N GLU A 30 2.63 -11.02 -0.08
CA GLU A 30 3.50 -11.93 -0.84
C GLU A 30 2.70 -12.76 -1.85
N ASP A 31 1.58 -13.33 -1.44
CA ASP A 31 0.66 -14.07 -2.31
C ASP A 31 0.08 -13.20 -3.43
N ILE A 32 -0.32 -11.97 -3.10
CA ILE A 32 -0.86 -11.01 -4.07
C ILE A 32 0.18 -10.65 -5.12
N VAL A 33 1.44 -10.49 -4.75
CA VAL A 33 2.52 -10.23 -5.72
C VAL A 33 2.67 -11.41 -6.69
N GLN A 34 2.67 -12.64 -6.19
CA GLN A 34 2.75 -13.83 -7.04
C GLN A 34 1.55 -13.92 -7.99
N ASP A 35 0.34 -13.74 -7.47
CA ASP A 35 -0.89 -13.73 -8.27
C ASP A 35 -0.89 -12.60 -9.32
N THR A 36 -0.36 -11.43 -8.95
CA THR A 36 -0.18 -10.30 -9.89
C THR A 36 0.74 -10.69 -11.04
N MET A 37 1.91 -11.24 -10.72
CA MET A 37 2.88 -11.69 -11.73
C MET A 37 2.29 -12.73 -12.67
N LEU A 38 1.53 -13.70 -12.16
CA LEU A 38 0.86 -14.72 -12.95
C LEU A 38 -0.22 -14.12 -13.86
N LYS A 39 -1.07 -13.22 -13.34
CA LYS A 39 -2.12 -12.55 -14.13
C LYS A 39 -1.52 -11.69 -15.24
N VAL A 40 -0.47 -10.94 -14.94
CA VAL A 40 0.22 -10.11 -15.93
C VAL A 40 0.86 -10.99 -17.01
N TRP A 41 1.53 -12.08 -16.62
CA TRP A 41 2.11 -13.04 -17.56
C TRP A 41 1.07 -13.69 -18.48
N ASN A 42 -0.07 -14.07 -17.93
CA ASN A 42 -1.16 -14.69 -18.71
C ASN A 42 -1.76 -13.73 -19.76
N ARG A 43 -1.55 -12.43 -19.60
CA ARG A 43 -1.97 -11.39 -20.57
C ARG A 43 -0.83 -10.90 -21.47
N ARG A 44 0.26 -11.65 -21.59
CA ARG A 44 1.42 -11.23 -22.37
C ARG A 44 1.14 -10.96 -23.86
N SER A 45 0.09 -11.57 -24.43
CA SER A 45 -0.36 -11.27 -25.80
C SER A 45 -0.88 -9.86 -25.97
N ASP A 46 -1.29 -9.21 -24.91
CA ASP A 46 -1.94 -7.90 -24.93
C ASP A 46 -0.98 -6.77 -24.54
N TRP A 47 0.26 -7.08 -24.15
CA TRP A 47 1.20 -6.08 -23.62
C TRP A 47 1.49 -4.94 -24.59
N ASP A 48 1.55 -5.22 -25.89
CA ASP A 48 1.80 -4.19 -26.93
C ASP A 48 0.65 -3.16 -27.03
N GLN A 49 -0.53 -3.48 -26.48
CA GLN A 49 -1.70 -2.61 -26.44
C GLN A 49 -1.81 -1.83 -25.12
N ILE A 50 -0.96 -2.14 -24.14
CA ILE A 50 -0.98 -1.52 -22.82
C ILE A 50 -0.11 -0.27 -22.84
N GLU A 51 -0.72 0.90 -22.60
CA GLU A 51 -0.03 2.20 -22.58
C GLU A 51 1.08 2.26 -21.53
N SER A 52 0.82 1.71 -20.32
CA SER A 52 1.78 1.64 -19.22
C SER A 52 1.69 0.29 -18.52
N ILE A 53 2.70 -0.55 -18.75
CA ILE A 53 2.76 -1.87 -18.11
C ILE A 53 2.89 -1.75 -16.58
N GLU A 54 3.57 -0.73 -16.10
CA GLU A 54 3.70 -0.44 -14.68
C GLU A 54 2.34 -0.12 -14.06
N ALA A 55 1.58 0.84 -14.63
CA ALA A 55 0.25 1.18 -14.15
C ALA A 55 -0.72 -0.02 -14.22
N PHE A 56 -0.59 -0.85 -15.25
CA PHE A 56 -1.35 -2.09 -15.37
C PHE A 56 -1.03 -3.07 -14.24
N CYS A 57 0.25 -3.31 -13.94
CA CYS A 57 0.68 -4.16 -12.84
C CYS A 57 0.16 -3.65 -11.48
N LEU A 58 0.28 -2.35 -11.24
CA LEU A 58 -0.23 -1.71 -10.02
C LEU A 58 -1.76 -1.85 -9.88
N THR A 59 -2.49 -1.68 -11.00
CA THR A 59 -3.94 -1.87 -11.02
C THR A 59 -4.33 -3.30 -10.69
N VAL A 60 -3.69 -4.28 -11.30
CA VAL A 60 -3.94 -5.71 -11.03
C VAL A 60 -3.65 -6.04 -9.56
N CYS A 61 -2.51 -5.57 -9.05
CA CYS A 61 -2.10 -5.77 -7.66
C CYS A 61 -3.11 -5.17 -6.68
N ARG A 62 -3.52 -3.91 -6.90
CA ARG A 62 -4.52 -3.24 -6.06
C ARG A 62 -5.86 -3.98 -6.07
N ASN A 63 -6.34 -4.38 -7.22
CA ASN A 63 -7.62 -5.09 -7.32
C ASN A 63 -7.58 -6.42 -6.56
N LEU A 64 -6.50 -7.20 -6.70
CA LEU A 64 -6.31 -8.43 -5.94
C LEU A 64 -6.26 -8.18 -4.42
N ALA A 65 -5.57 -7.12 -3.99
CA ALA A 65 -5.51 -6.75 -2.59
C ALA A 65 -6.90 -6.38 -2.02
N LEU A 66 -7.69 -5.60 -2.76
CA LEU A 66 -9.04 -5.22 -2.36
C LEU A 66 -9.97 -6.44 -2.30
N ASP A 67 -9.89 -7.34 -3.28
CA ASP A 67 -10.67 -8.58 -3.30
C ASP A 67 -10.33 -9.47 -2.09
N ARG A 68 -9.04 -9.54 -1.72
CA ARG A 68 -8.58 -10.29 -0.55
C ARG A 68 -9.14 -9.70 0.74
N MET A 69 -9.11 -8.37 0.88
CA MET A 69 -9.69 -7.67 2.03
C MET A 69 -11.20 -7.86 2.13
N LYS A 70 -11.91 -7.82 1.01
CA LYS A 70 -13.36 -8.05 0.98
C LYS A 70 -13.70 -9.45 1.47
N LYS A 71 -13.06 -10.48 0.92
CA LYS A 71 -13.25 -11.89 1.35
C LYS A 71 -12.99 -12.09 2.83
N ARG A 72 -11.94 -11.44 3.38
CA ARG A 72 -11.63 -11.52 4.81
C ARG A 72 -12.75 -10.92 5.68
N LYS A 73 -13.31 -9.78 5.28
CA LYS A 73 -14.43 -9.16 5.99
C LYS A 73 -15.70 -10.02 5.93
N ASP A 74 -15.99 -10.60 4.78
CA ASP A 74 -17.16 -11.48 4.59
C ASP A 74 -17.02 -12.73 5.48
N ASN A 75 -15.84 -13.36 5.51
CA ASN A 75 -15.57 -14.52 6.35
C ASN A 75 -15.66 -14.19 7.86
N GLN A 76 -15.20 -13.00 8.27
CA GLN A 76 -15.31 -12.54 9.66
C GLN A 76 -16.76 -12.24 10.09
N ALA A 77 -17.60 -11.79 9.15
CA ALA A 77 -19.02 -11.57 9.40
C ALA A 77 -19.81 -12.87 9.57
N GLU A 78 -19.38 -13.97 8.94
CA GLU A 78 -19.96 -15.29 9.06
C GLU A 78 -19.52 -16.03 10.34
N THR A 79 -18.33 -15.70 10.85
CA THR A 79 -17.78 -16.28 12.08
C THR A 79 -17.99 -15.30 13.22
N LEU A 80 -19.12 -15.43 13.93
CA LEU A 80 -19.38 -14.73 15.21
C LEU A 80 -18.53 -15.34 16.33
N GLU A 81 -17.22 -15.39 16.21
CA GLU A 81 -16.31 -15.67 17.30
C GLU A 81 -15.05 -14.81 17.21
N GLU A 82 -14.81 -14.12 18.33
CA GLU A 82 -13.68 -13.26 18.62
C GLU A 82 -12.34 -13.86 18.21
N HIS A 83 -11.71 -13.30 17.20
CA HIS A 83 -10.27 -13.11 17.22
C HIS A 83 -9.98 -11.80 16.49
N GLN A 84 -9.74 -10.75 17.27
CA GLN A 84 -8.92 -9.65 16.83
C GLN A 84 -7.54 -10.22 16.48
N GLU A 85 -7.35 -10.66 15.24
CA GLU A 85 -6.01 -10.72 14.69
C GLU A 85 -5.52 -9.26 14.57
N THR A 86 -4.83 -8.83 15.61
CA THR A 86 -3.97 -7.68 15.56
C THR A 86 -3.10 -7.83 14.31
N ALA A 87 -3.22 -6.90 13.38
CA ALA A 87 -2.31 -6.80 12.25
C ALA A 87 -0.89 -6.98 12.79
N ASP A 88 -0.22 -8.03 12.33
CA ASP A 88 1.15 -8.32 12.74
C ASP A 88 2.04 -7.21 12.19
N HIS A 89 2.23 -6.17 13.01
CA HIS A 89 3.10 -5.04 12.73
C HIS A 89 4.59 -5.39 12.91
N SER A 90 4.91 -6.69 12.98
CA SER A 90 6.30 -7.13 13.08
C SER A 90 7.03 -6.93 11.74
N TYR A 91 7.30 -5.68 11.41
CA TYR A 91 8.50 -5.33 10.67
C TYR A 91 9.67 -5.61 11.62
N THR A 92 10.17 -6.84 11.62
CA THR A 92 11.42 -7.15 12.27
C THR A 92 12.54 -6.46 11.49
N ALA A 93 12.76 -5.20 11.84
CA ALA A 93 14.05 -4.58 11.62
C ALA A 93 15.03 -5.20 12.62
N ASN A 94 16.19 -5.57 12.09
CA ASN A 94 17.35 -6.06 12.84
C ASN A 94 17.54 -5.31 14.17
N PRO A 95 17.75 -5.98 15.33
CA PRO A 95 17.73 -5.34 16.65
C PRO A 95 18.88 -4.37 16.94
N GLU A 96 19.92 -4.29 16.12
CA GLU A 96 21.20 -3.68 16.49
C GLU A 96 21.36 -2.19 16.20
N GLU A 97 20.40 -1.48 15.61
CA GLU A 97 20.48 -0.02 15.40
C GLU A 97 19.11 0.66 15.61
N GLN A 98 18.66 0.74 16.84
CA GLN A 98 17.53 1.60 17.23
C GLN A 98 18.02 3.05 17.33
N THR A 99 17.98 3.79 16.23
CA THR A 99 18.12 5.25 16.25
C THR A 99 16.74 5.90 16.34
N VAL A 100 16.66 7.05 17.04
CA VAL A 100 15.46 7.91 17.17
C VAL A 100 14.76 8.13 15.79
N GLN A 101 15.54 8.15 14.73
CA GLN A 101 15.05 8.33 13.36
C GLN A 101 14.27 7.11 12.84
N ARG A 102 14.63 5.88 13.23
CA ARG A 102 13.88 4.65 12.89
C ARG A 102 12.54 4.61 13.61
N ASP A 103 12.50 5.01 14.86
CA ASP A 103 11.25 5.07 15.64
C ASP A 103 10.27 6.06 15.02
N ARG A 104 10.76 7.20 14.53
CA ARG A 104 9.95 8.20 13.83
C ARG A 104 9.41 7.69 12.50
N VAL A 105 10.21 6.99 11.71
CA VAL A 105 9.76 6.35 10.45
C VAL A 105 8.71 5.29 10.72
N GLN A 106 8.89 4.46 11.74
CA GLN A 106 7.90 3.45 12.12
C GLN A 106 6.60 4.09 12.63
N LEU A 107 6.69 5.19 13.36
CA LEU A 107 5.53 5.95 13.80
C LEU A 107 4.74 6.46 12.59
N VAL A 108 5.40 7.12 11.63
CA VAL A 108 4.77 7.61 10.40
C VAL A 108 4.08 6.47 9.64
N ARG A 109 4.73 5.31 9.51
CA ARG A 109 4.13 4.14 8.86
C ARG A 109 2.85 3.69 9.56
N ARG A 110 2.86 3.60 10.88
CA ARG A 110 1.66 3.24 11.67
C ARG A 110 0.52 4.25 11.47
N LEU A 111 0.84 5.53 11.41
CA LEU A 111 -0.16 6.58 11.16
C LEU A 111 -0.75 6.48 9.75
N ILE A 112 0.07 6.17 8.75
CA ILE A 112 -0.39 5.91 7.39
C ILE A 112 -1.32 4.68 7.36
N ASP A 113 -0.99 3.62 8.10
CA ASP A 113 -1.79 2.39 8.15
C ASP A 113 -3.19 2.60 8.75
N GLN A 114 -3.36 3.62 9.58
CA GLN A 114 -4.66 4.00 10.17
C GLN A 114 -5.54 4.84 9.24
N LEU A 115 -5.02 5.34 8.12
CA LEU A 115 -5.79 6.13 7.17
C LEU A 115 -6.84 5.27 6.43
N PRO A 116 -7.95 5.88 5.96
CA PRO A 116 -8.85 5.23 5.03
C PRO A 116 -8.10 4.71 3.79
N GLU A 117 -8.51 3.57 3.24
CA GLU A 117 -7.79 2.86 2.18
C GLU A 117 -7.42 3.77 1.01
N LYS A 118 -8.36 4.56 0.48
CA LYS A 118 -8.11 5.45 -0.66
C LYS A 118 -7.04 6.51 -0.37
N GLN A 119 -7.07 7.10 0.82
CA GLN A 119 -6.07 8.08 1.25
C GLN A 119 -4.70 7.44 1.41
N ARG A 120 -4.65 6.30 2.06
CA ARG A 120 -3.45 5.52 2.31
C ARG A 120 -2.79 5.07 1.01
N THR A 121 -3.55 4.52 0.08
CA THR A 121 -3.04 4.06 -1.22
C THR A 121 -2.57 5.22 -2.09
N CYS A 122 -3.32 6.32 -2.19
CA CYS A 122 -2.89 7.51 -2.92
C CYS A 122 -1.58 8.08 -2.38
N MET A 123 -1.45 8.16 -1.05
CA MET A 123 -0.22 8.64 -0.39
C MET A 123 0.96 7.70 -0.65
N GLN A 124 0.76 6.38 -0.57
CA GLN A 124 1.78 5.38 -0.89
C GLN A 124 2.29 5.58 -2.32
N LEU A 125 1.40 5.63 -3.29
CA LEU A 125 1.78 5.75 -4.70
C LEU A 125 2.45 7.10 -5.00
N ARG A 126 2.04 8.19 -4.36
CA ARG A 126 2.61 9.51 -4.60
C ARG A 126 3.89 9.76 -3.83
N ASP A 127 3.85 9.61 -2.52
CA ASP A 127 4.93 10.09 -1.64
C ASP A 127 6.04 9.05 -1.45
N ILE A 128 5.75 7.77 -1.64
CA ILE A 128 6.73 6.69 -1.51
C ILE A 128 7.19 6.17 -2.88
N GLU A 129 6.26 5.91 -3.79
CA GLU A 129 6.58 5.35 -5.10
C GLU A 129 6.80 6.42 -6.19
N GLY A 130 6.50 7.69 -5.92
CA GLY A 130 6.79 8.82 -6.82
C GLY A 130 5.92 8.87 -8.09
N LYS A 131 4.74 8.23 -8.09
CA LYS A 131 3.88 8.17 -9.28
C LYS A 131 3.24 9.52 -9.60
N SER A 132 2.93 9.74 -10.86
CA SER A 132 2.18 10.92 -11.31
C SER A 132 0.73 10.87 -10.85
N TYR A 133 0.08 12.02 -10.74
CA TYR A 133 -1.36 12.06 -10.43
C TYR A 133 -2.19 11.31 -11.47
N ARG A 134 -1.79 11.37 -12.75
CA ARG A 134 -2.43 10.65 -13.85
C ARG A 134 -2.36 9.13 -13.65
N ASP A 135 -1.18 8.61 -13.34
CA ASP A 135 -0.98 7.17 -13.12
C ASP A 135 -1.77 6.70 -11.89
N ILE A 136 -1.74 7.47 -10.80
CA ILE A 136 -2.50 7.16 -9.60
C ILE A 136 -4.01 7.16 -9.90
N ALA A 137 -4.50 8.14 -10.66
CA ALA A 137 -5.90 8.21 -11.07
C ALA A 137 -6.32 6.96 -11.87
N ALA A 138 -5.46 6.50 -12.78
CA ALA A 138 -5.69 5.27 -13.54
C ALA A 138 -5.71 4.02 -12.64
N VAL A 139 -4.72 3.86 -11.76
CA VAL A 139 -4.64 2.73 -10.81
C VAL A 139 -5.83 2.70 -9.86
N MET A 140 -6.25 3.86 -9.38
CA MET A 140 -7.32 4.00 -8.39
C MET A 140 -8.73 4.05 -9.02
N SER A 141 -8.84 4.18 -10.34
CA SER A 141 -10.11 4.41 -11.05
C SER A 141 -10.88 5.63 -10.53
N ILE A 142 -10.17 6.71 -10.28
CA ILE A 142 -10.72 8.01 -9.83
C ILE A 142 -10.14 9.15 -10.65
N THR A 143 -10.66 10.36 -10.50
CA THR A 143 -10.14 11.54 -11.17
C THR A 143 -8.82 12.03 -10.54
N GLU A 144 -7.99 12.73 -11.30
CA GLU A 144 -6.77 13.37 -10.76
C GLU A 144 -7.10 14.35 -9.63
N GLN A 145 -8.23 15.04 -9.72
CA GLN A 145 -8.71 15.93 -8.66
C GLN A 145 -8.98 15.17 -7.37
N GLN A 146 -9.62 13.99 -7.46
CA GLN A 146 -9.86 13.12 -6.30
C GLN A 146 -8.55 12.57 -5.73
N VAL A 147 -7.55 12.26 -6.58
CA VAL A 147 -6.20 11.87 -6.13
C VAL A 147 -5.60 12.98 -5.27
N LYS A 148 -5.59 14.22 -5.77
CA LYS A 148 -5.04 15.38 -5.05
C LYS A 148 -5.73 15.60 -3.70
N VAL A 149 -7.05 15.49 -3.66
CA VAL A 149 -7.83 15.60 -2.41
C VAL A 149 -7.48 14.50 -1.42
N ASN A 150 -7.38 13.25 -1.88
CA ASN A 150 -7.01 12.12 -1.00
C ASN A 150 -5.61 12.29 -0.43
N ILE A 151 -4.63 12.70 -1.23
CA ILE A 151 -3.26 12.96 -0.78
C ILE A 151 -3.22 14.11 0.22
N PHE A 152 -3.92 15.19 -0.06
CA PHE A 152 -3.99 16.33 0.85
C PHE A 152 -4.57 15.92 2.21
N ARG A 153 -5.70 15.21 2.24
CA ARG A 153 -6.33 14.73 3.47
C ARG A 153 -5.43 13.75 4.22
N ALA A 154 -4.76 12.84 3.52
CA ALA A 154 -3.82 11.90 4.10
C ALA A 154 -2.66 12.62 4.81
N ARG A 155 -2.03 13.59 4.14
CA ARG A 155 -0.93 14.37 4.70
C ARG A 155 -1.35 15.20 5.91
N GLN A 156 -2.55 15.80 5.87
CA GLN A 156 -3.09 16.55 6.99
C GLN A 156 -3.35 15.66 8.21
N ALA A 157 -3.94 14.49 8.01
CA ALA A 157 -4.20 13.54 9.09
C ALA A 157 -2.90 13.05 9.75
N VAL A 158 -1.91 12.64 8.96
CA VAL A 158 -0.60 12.20 9.48
C VAL A 158 0.10 13.33 10.22
N LYS A 159 0.12 14.55 9.67
CA LYS A 159 0.72 15.72 10.32
C LYS A 159 0.08 16.02 11.67
N LYS A 160 -1.26 16.02 11.73
CA LYS A 160 -2.02 16.28 12.96
C LYS A 160 -1.66 15.28 14.06
N GLU A 161 -1.64 13.99 13.74
CA GLU A 161 -1.31 12.94 14.70
C GLU A 161 0.15 13.00 15.16
N LEU A 162 1.09 13.28 14.26
CA LEU A 162 2.50 13.48 14.62
C LEU A 162 2.67 14.61 15.63
N LEU A 163 2.06 15.77 15.39
CA LEU A 163 2.13 16.92 16.31
C LEU A 163 1.50 16.62 17.66
N THR A 164 0.40 15.86 17.69
CA THR A 164 -0.23 15.42 18.94
C THR A 164 0.69 14.53 19.75
N GLN A 165 1.33 13.56 19.13
CA GLN A 165 2.23 12.64 19.82
C GLN A 165 3.53 13.34 20.30
N GLU A 166 4.09 14.25 19.52
CA GLU A 166 5.27 15.04 19.93
C GLU A 166 4.96 15.94 21.15
N SER A 167 3.78 16.51 21.24
CA SER A 167 3.37 17.32 22.40
C SER A 167 3.19 16.47 23.68
N PHE A 168 2.71 15.23 23.56
CA PHE A 168 2.63 14.30 24.72
C PHE A 168 4.01 13.90 25.25
N VAL A 169 5.01 13.73 24.37
CA VAL A 169 6.37 13.38 24.77
C VAL A 169 7.06 14.56 25.45
N SER A 170 6.82 15.79 24.97
CA SER A 170 7.40 17.02 25.53
C SER A 170 6.85 17.36 26.93
N ASN A 171 5.60 16.99 27.23
CA ASN A 171 4.98 17.26 28.53
C ASN A 171 5.32 16.22 29.62
N LYS A 172 6.10 15.17 29.30
CA LYS A 172 6.56 14.15 30.27
C LYS A 172 8.00 14.38 30.75
N LYS A 173 8.63 15.47 30.35
CA LYS A 173 9.93 15.93 30.88
C LYS A 173 9.70 17.09 31.82
#